data_4766064f762972a786c010b312b4a43f
#
_entry.id   4766064f762972a786c010b312b4a43f
#
_cell.length_a   1.000
_cell.length_b   1.000
_cell.length_c   1.000
_cell.angle_alpha   90.00
_cell.angle_beta   90.00
_cell.angle_gamma   90.00
#
_symmetry.space_group_name_H-M   'P 1'
#
loop_
_entity.id
_entity.type
_entity.pdbx_description
1 polymer ?
#
loop_
_entity_poly.entity_id
_entity_poly.type
_entity_poly.pdbx_seq_one_letter_code
_entity_poly.pdbx_strand_id
1 'polypeptide(L)'
;ETLKGLPEFERVGGYYMLGEELSEQGYHASYVYCDAQMMEITKAQMELLEGRVPEKANEVVVSEYFLSTYGNNAKIGDTVTLDTESFHGDYVVTGIMDSVNEKEANTCAIILSNAALTEWNGFDPAGYRAYVHFKNSDQLGEELMTSYCREIAEEYQLPMPKMNSKYFAYASKSFDFALMAGVIALVLIGGYIVIQSIFRISINDKIQSYGQLRTIGATPKQIKRIVKNEGRKLGSIGILIGTVLGVCGGFLLFSKGFNAVSYVATVILTLISSWIMVSVSIRKPVKIAAGISPIEAVHFTPAQKDIRSRKKNIKLNPVSM
;
A
#
# COMPACT_ATOMS: atom_id res chain seq x y z
N GLU A 1 -36.35 -1.74 3.34
CA GLU A 1 -37.13 -1.76 2.09
C GLU A 1 -37.24 -0.34 1.50
N THR A 2 -37.65 0.68 2.28
CA THR A 2 -37.87 2.06 1.81
C THR A 2 -36.61 2.66 1.17
N LEU A 3 -35.44 2.46 1.77
CA LEU A 3 -34.18 2.96 1.24
C LEU A 3 -33.77 2.32 -0.10
N LYS A 4 -34.19 1.08 -0.37
CA LYS A 4 -33.88 0.39 -1.64
C LYS A 4 -34.54 1.03 -2.87
N GLY A 5 -35.58 1.83 -2.65
CA GLY A 5 -36.32 2.53 -3.72
C GLY A 5 -35.78 3.91 -4.07
N LEU A 6 -34.81 4.43 -3.33
CA LEU A 6 -34.27 5.78 -3.53
C LEU A 6 -33.31 5.83 -4.73
N PRO A 7 -33.46 6.81 -5.63
CA PRO A 7 -32.70 6.86 -6.87
C PRO A 7 -31.21 7.23 -6.65
N GLU A 8 -30.86 7.80 -5.52
CA GLU A 8 -29.50 8.23 -5.14
C GLU A 8 -28.60 7.05 -4.82
N PHE A 9 -29.18 5.94 -4.36
CA PHE A 9 -28.42 4.76 -3.97
C PHE A 9 -28.24 3.78 -5.12
N GLU A 10 -27.05 3.27 -5.29
CA GLU A 10 -26.75 2.15 -6.17
C GLU A 10 -27.07 0.82 -5.50
N ARG A 11 -26.69 0.72 -4.22
CA ARG A 11 -26.90 -0.48 -3.40
C ARG A 11 -27.27 -0.09 -1.97
N VAL A 12 -28.16 -0.90 -1.42
CA VAL A 12 -28.56 -0.80 0.00
C VAL A 12 -28.50 -2.19 0.61
N GLY A 13 -27.55 -2.41 1.52
CA GLY A 13 -27.34 -3.68 2.20
C GLY A 13 -27.82 -3.63 3.64
N GLY A 14 -28.43 -4.72 4.10
CA GLY A 14 -28.84 -4.91 5.49
C GLY A 14 -27.78 -5.65 6.30
N TYR A 15 -27.52 -5.16 7.50
CA TYR A 15 -26.55 -5.74 8.44
C TYR A 15 -27.10 -5.73 9.86
N TYR A 16 -26.88 -6.83 10.58
CA TYR A 16 -27.14 -6.93 12.01
C TYR A 16 -26.04 -7.75 12.67
N MET A 17 -25.45 -7.22 13.75
CA MET A 17 -24.50 -7.96 14.56
C MET A 17 -25.22 -8.59 15.73
N LEU A 18 -25.31 -9.92 15.75
CA LEU A 18 -25.99 -10.66 16.82
C LEU A 18 -25.11 -10.72 18.09
N GLY A 19 -23.79 -10.84 17.93
CA GLY A 19 -22.84 -10.87 19.03
C GLY A 19 -21.59 -11.67 18.71
N GLU A 20 -20.70 -11.71 19.69
CA GLU A 20 -19.52 -12.57 19.68
C GLU A 20 -19.57 -13.48 20.88
N GLU A 21 -19.40 -14.78 20.65
CA GLU A 21 -19.47 -15.81 21.67
C GLU A 21 -18.25 -16.72 21.58
N LEU A 22 -17.80 -17.21 22.73
CA LEU A 22 -16.73 -18.20 22.77
C LEU A 22 -17.32 -19.59 22.55
N SER A 23 -16.83 -20.31 21.54
CA SER A 23 -17.16 -21.68 21.26
C SER A 23 -16.50 -22.63 22.26
N GLU A 24 -17.11 -23.79 22.52
CA GLU A 24 -16.49 -24.87 23.30
C GLU A 24 -15.17 -25.35 22.67
N GLN A 25 -15.00 -25.22 21.36
CA GLN A 25 -13.77 -25.54 20.63
C GLN A 25 -12.69 -24.45 20.75
N GLY A 26 -12.97 -23.31 21.38
CA GLY A 26 -12.01 -22.28 21.72
C GLY A 26 -11.80 -21.20 20.65
N TYR A 27 -12.67 -21.05 19.65
CA TYR A 27 -12.70 -19.91 18.75
C TYR A 27 -13.78 -18.89 19.17
N HIS A 28 -13.58 -17.63 18.81
CA HIS A 28 -14.60 -16.61 18.96
C HIS A 28 -15.52 -16.62 17.72
N ALA A 29 -16.78 -16.98 17.91
CA ALA A 29 -17.80 -16.91 16.86
C ALA A 29 -18.39 -15.51 16.80
N SER A 30 -18.25 -14.83 15.67
CA SER A 30 -18.91 -13.54 15.41
C SER A 30 -20.13 -13.78 14.53
N TYR A 31 -21.31 -13.73 15.13
CA TYR A 31 -22.57 -13.97 14.44
C TYR A 31 -23.10 -12.68 13.84
N VAL A 32 -23.28 -12.70 12.54
CA VAL A 32 -23.79 -11.55 11.79
C VAL A 32 -24.88 -11.99 10.82
N TYR A 33 -25.86 -11.11 10.64
CA TYR A 33 -26.74 -11.16 9.48
C TYR A 33 -26.24 -10.15 8.46
N CYS A 34 -26.12 -10.58 7.23
CA CYS A 34 -25.95 -9.67 6.10
C CYS A 34 -26.66 -10.21 4.86
N ASP A 35 -27.31 -9.32 4.11
CA ASP A 35 -27.93 -9.67 2.84
C ASP A 35 -26.89 -9.67 1.71
N ALA A 36 -27.27 -10.19 0.54
CA ALA A 36 -26.37 -10.27 -0.62
C ALA A 36 -25.83 -8.91 -1.08
N GLN A 37 -26.61 -7.83 -0.90
CA GLN A 37 -26.19 -6.47 -1.24
C GLN A 37 -25.11 -5.98 -0.26
N MET A 38 -25.25 -6.32 1.02
CA MET A 38 -24.25 -5.99 2.04
C MET A 38 -22.92 -6.70 1.77
N MET A 39 -22.94 -7.96 1.38
CA MET A 39 -21.72 -8.69 1.01
C MET A 39 -20.98 -8.04 -0.15
N GLU A 40 -21.72 -7.55 -1.15
CA GLU A 40 -21.12 -6.78 -2.25
C GLU A 40 -20.52 -5.44 -1.80
N ILE A 41 -21.18 -4.74 -0.86
CA ILE A 41 -20.67 -3.47 -0.30
C ILE A 41 -19.39 -3.71 0.53
N THR A 42 -19.34 -4.83 1.26
CA THR A 42 -18.21 -5.18 2.14
C THR A 42 -17.21 -6.14 1.54
N LYS A 43 -17.24 -6.36 0.23
CA LYS A 43 -16.41 -7.32 -0.49
C LYS A 43 -14.91 -7.26 -0.14
N ALA A 44 -14.39 -6.09 0.18
CA ALA A 44 -12.99 -5.93 0.61
C ALA A 44 -12.69 -6.51 2.01
N GLN A 45 -13.72 -6.80 2.81
CA GLN A 45 -13.60 -7.33 4.17
C GLN A 45 -14.15 -8.75 4.29
N MET A 46 -15.24 -9.04 3.59
CA MET A 46 -15.90 -10.34 3.55
C MET A 46 -16.31 -10.59 2.10
N GLU A 47 -15.67 -11.52 1.41
CA GLU A 47 -15.98 -11.88 0.04
C GLU A 47 -16.60 -13.27 0.00
N LEU A 48 -17.81 -13.37 -0.56
CA LEU A 48 -18.42 -14.67 -0.84
C LEU A 48 -17.68 -15.32 -2.01
N LEU A 49 -16.94 -16.40 -1.73
CA LEU A 49 -16.15 -17.12 -2.72
C LEU A 49 -17.00 -18.08 -3.52
N GLU A 50 -17.87 -18.83 -2.83
CA GLU A 50 -18.71 -19.86 -3.45
C GLU A 50 -20.07 -19.92 -2.76
N GLY A 51 -21.10 -20.30 -3.50
CA GLY A 51 -22.44 -20.55 -2.97
C GLY A 51 -23.34 -19.33 -2.93
N ARG A 52 -24.21 -19.25 -1.94
CA ARG A 52 -25.19 -18.19 -1.74
C ARG A 52 -25.33 -17.79 -0.29
N VAL A 53 -25.91 -16.64 -0.04
CA VAL A 53 -26.32 -16.22 1.32
C VAL A 53 -27.39 -17.16 1.88
N PRO A 54 -27.45 -17.35 3.23
CA PRO A 54 -28.42 -18.25 3.86
C PRO A 54 -29.82 -17.65 3.82
N GLU A 55 -30.84 -18.49 3.57
CA GLU A 55 -32.25 -18.11 3.52
C GLU A 55 -33.04 -18.72 4.68
N LYS A 56 -32.74 -19.98 5.05
CA LYS A 56 -33.43 -20.70 6.12
C LYS A 56 -32.70 -20.54 7.46
N ALA A 57 -33.42 -20.72 8.55
CA ALA A 57 -32.88 -20.56 9.91
C ALA A 57 -31.71 -21.51 10.24
N ASN A 58 -31.66 -22.68 9.60
CA ASN A 58 -30.59 -23.67 9.76
C ASN A 58 -29.50 -23.62 8.67
N GLU A 59 -29.43 -22.53 7.91
CA GLU A 59 -28.42 -22.31 6.89
C GLU A 59 -27.40 -21.28 7.37
N VAL A 60 -26.12 -21.49 6.97
CA VAL A 60 -25.01 -20.58 7.32
C VAL A 60 -24.07 -20.37 6.15
N VAL A 61 -23.43 -19.20 6.12
CA VAL A 61 -22.19 -18.97 5.38
C VAL A 61 -21.06 -18.85 6.38
N VAL A 62 -19.99 -19.56 6.13
CA VAL A 62 -18.80 -19.63 7.00
C VAL A 62 -17.54 -19.37 6.20
N SER A 63 -16.47 -19.03 6.89
CA SER A 63 -15.19 -18.78 6.23
C SER A 63 -14.42 -20.04 5.89
N GLU A 64 -13.51 -19.96 4.90
CA GLU A 64 -12.55 -21.02 4.62
C GLU A 64 -11.70 -21.36 5.85
N TYR A 65 -11.35 -20.35 6.67
CA TYR A 65 -10.61 -20.56 7.90
C TYR A 65 -11.40 -21.39 8.90
N PHE A 66 -12.68 -21.10 9.11
CA PHE A 66 -13.55 -21.90 9.96
C PHE A 66 -13.63 -23.35 9.47
N LEU A 67 -13.90 -23.56 8.18
CA LEU A 67 -14.04 -24.92 7.61
C LEU A 67 -12.76 -25.74 7.72
N SER A 68 -11.62 -25.13 7.46
CA SER A 68 -10.33 -25.84 7.52
C SER A 68 -9.87 -26.14 8.94
N THR A 69 -10.27 -25.34 9.92
CA THR A 69 -9.77 -25.46 11.30
C THR A 69 -10.75 -26.18 12.21
N TYR A 70 -12.05 -25.89 12.11
CA TYR A 70 -13.09 -26.36 13.02
C TYR A 70 -14.21 -27.15 12.32
N GLY A 71 -14.46 -26.88 11.05
CA GLY A 71 -15.56 -27.45 10.27
C GLY A 71 -15.21 -28.74 9.52
N ASN A 72 -14.17 -29.48 9.88
CA ASN A 72 -13.77 -30.76 9.26
C ASN A 72 -13.65 -30.70 7.72
N ASN A 73 -13.28 -29.57 7.15
CA ASN A 73 -13.24 -29.33 5.70
C ASN A 73 -14.58 -29.58 4.99
N ALA A 74 -15.69 -29.28 5.65
CA ALA A 74 -17.04 -29.40 5.09
C ALA A 74 -17.17 -28.52 3.83
N LYS A 75 -18.02 -28.95 2.90
CA LYS A 75 -18.31 -28.27 1.64
C LYS A 75 -19.72 -27.71 1.63
N ILE A 76 -20.05 -26.93 0.60
CA ILE A 76 -21.41 -26.45 0.39
C ILE A 76 -22.37 -27.66 0.31
N GLY A 77 -23.43 -27.60 1.13
CA GLY A 77 -24.40 -28.67 1.30
C GLY A 77 -24.14 -29.59 2.47
N ASP A 78 -22.92 -29.61 3.01
CA ASP A 78 -22.58 -30.36 4.22
C ASP A 78 -23.07 -29.63 5.48
N THR A 79 -23.07 -30.35 6.58
CA THR A 79 -23.50 -29.81 7.88
C THR A 79 -22.30 -29.53 8.76
N VAL A 80 -22.30 -28.38 9.42
CA VAL A 80 -21.36 -27.99 10.47
C VAL A 80 -22.10 -27.82 11.80
N THR A 81 -21.48 -28.21 12.90
CA THR A 81 -22.04 -28.06 14.23
C THR A 81 -21.52 -26.75 14.82
N LEU A 82 -22.41 -25.86 15.22
CA LEU A 82 -22.10 -24.70 16.05
C LEU A 82 -22.33 -25.05 17.52
N ASP A 83 -21.46 -24.60 18.40
CA ASP A 83 -21.39 -25.01 19.80
C ASP A 83 -21.25 -23.82 20.75
N THR A 84 -21.96 -22.73 20.45
CA THR A 84 -22.02 -21.54 21.31
C THR A 84 -23.33 -21.47 22.09
N GLU A 85 -23.42 -20.57 23.07
CA GLU A 85 -24.57 -20.44 23.95
C GLU A 85 -25.88 -20.11 23.19
N SER A 86 -25.80 -19.12 22.27
CA SER A 86 -27.00 -18.69 21.52
C SER A 86 -27.27 -19.54 20.27
N PHE A 87 -26.26 -20.16 19.70
CA PHE A 87 -26.37 -20.94 18.47
C PHE A 87 -25.72 -22.30 18.67
N HIS A 88 -26.55 -23.30 18.99
CA HIS A 88 -26.12 -24.66 19.23
C HIS A 88 -26.89 -25.60 18.33
N GLY A 89 -26.17 -26.47 17.60
CA GLY A 89 -26.76 -27.47 16.71
C GLY A 89 -26.13 -27.51 15.34
N ASP A 90 -26.81 -28.22 14.45
CA ASP A 90 -26.33 -28.51 13.11
C ASP A 90 -26.88 -27.54 12.08
N TYR A 91 -25.98 -26.93 11.31
CA TYR A 91 -26.28 -25.94 10.29
C TYR A 91 -25.73 -26.39 8.95
N VAL A 92 -26.50 -26.16 7.87
CA VAL A 92 -26.10 -26.46 6.50
C VAL A 92 -25.28 -25.32 5.92
N VAL A 93 -24.10 -25.64 5.42
CA VAL A 93 -23.24 -24.66 4.74
C VAL A 93 -23.82 -24.33 3.36
N THR A 94 -24.24 -23.11 3.14
CA THR A 94 -24.80 -22.63 1.85
C THR A 94 -23.83 -21.78 1.06
N GLY A 95 -22.77 -21.27 1.70
CA GLY A 95 -21.71 -20.52 1.05
C GLY A 95 -20.43 -20.53 1.85
N ILE A 96 -19.35 -20.25 1.15
CA ILE A 96 -18.00 -20.16 1.71
C ILE A 96 -17.51 -18.75 1.43
N MET A 97 -16.97 -18.08 2.45
CA MET A 97 -16.43 -16.73 2.32
C MET A 97 -14.96 -16.64 2.73
N ASP A 98 -14.27 -15.64 2.21
CA ASP A 98 -13.01 -15.16 2.76
C ASP A 98 -13.30 -13.96 3.67
N SER A 99 -12.68 -13.94 4.84
CA SER A 99 -12.82 -12.86 5.81
C SER A 99 -11.46 -12.45 6.35
N VAL A 100 -11.24 -11.13 6.40
CA VAL A 100 -9.93 -10.57 6.73
C VAL A 100 -9.65 -10.71 8.23
N ASN A 101 -8.43 -11.13 8.58
CA ASN A 101 -7.88 -11.20 9.95
C ASN A 101 -8.46 -12.29 10.88
N GLU A 102 -9.26 -13.22 10.42
CA GLU A 102 -9.85 -14.27 11.26
C GLU A 102 -8.78 -15.12 11.97
N LYS A 103 -7.79 -15.57 11.21
CA LYS A 103 -6.71 -16.41 11.73
C LYS A 103 -5.91 -15.77 12.86
N GLU A 104 -5.73 -14.45 12.81
CA GLU A 104 -4.90 -13.73 13.77
C GLU A 104 -5.67 -13.36 15.03
N ALA A 105 -6.96 -13.06 14.86
CA ALA A 105 -7.87 -12.76 15.96
C ALA A 105 -8.45 -14.04 16.60
N ASN A 106 -8.26 -15.21 15.98
CA ASN A 106 -8.96 -16.45 16.31
C ASN A 106 -10.49 -16.26 16.39
N THR A 107 -11.02 -15.46 15.45
CA THR A 107 -12.44 -15.11 15.36
C THR A 107 -12.97 -15.64 14.04
N CYS A 108 -14.08 -16.35 14.07
CA CYS A 108 -14.75 -16.88 12.89
C CYS A 108 -16.04 -16.11 12.65
N ALA A 109 -16.16 -15.44 11.51
CA ALA A 109 -17.41 -14.81 11.13
C ALA A 109 -18.38 -15.87 10.60
N ILE A 110 -19.59 -15.87 11.12
CA ILE A 110 -20.67 -16.79 10.75
C ILE A 110 -21.88 -15.96 10.34
N ILE A 111 -22.26 -16.07 9.06
CA ILE A 111 -23.39 -15.33 8.54
C ILE A 111 -24.65 -16.20 8.67
N LEU A 112 -25.63 -15.64 9.35
CA LEU A 112 -26.94 -16.25 9.56
C LEU A 112 -28.00 -15.65 8.63
N SER A 113 -29.08 -16.38 8.40
CA SER A 113 -30.21 -15.90 7.63
C SER A 113 -31.07 -14.89 8.38
N ASN A 114 -31.91 -14.16 7.64
CA ASN A 114 -32.93 -13.32 8.25
C ASN A 114 -33.95 -14.14 9.06
N ALA A 115 -34.22 -15.37 8.68
CA ALA A 115 -35.08 -16.28 9.44
C ALA A 115 -34.45 -16.61 10.80
N ALA A 116 -33.17 -16.96 10.85
CA ALA A 116 -32.45 -17.20 12.09
C ALA A 116 -32.42 -15.94 12.99
N LEU A 117 -32.20 -14.77 12.39
CA LEU A 117 -32.19 -13.49 13.10
C LEU A 117 -33.54 -13.21 13.78
N THR A 118 -34.66 -13.43 13.07
CA THR A 118 -36.03 -13.16 13.62
C THR A 118 -36.49 -14.17 14.65
N GLU A 119 -35.98 -15.39 14.61
CA GLU A 119 -36.23 -16.44 15.60
C GLU A 119 -35.38 -16.28 16.87
N TRP A 120 -34.27 -15.51 16.77
CA TRP A 120 -33.38 -15.30 17.91
C TRP A 120 -33.99 -14.37 18.96
N ASN A 121 -34.04 -14.84 20.21
CA ASN A 121 -34.68 -14.11 21.33
C ASN A 121 -34.02 -12.76 21.67
N GLY A 122 -32.80 -12.53 21.23
CA GLY A 122 -32.05 -11.27 21.42
C GLY A 122 -32.28 -10.23 20.33
N PHE A 123 -33.16 -10.47 19.36
CA PHE A 123 -33.35 -9.55 18.24
C PHE A 123 -34.01 -8.23 18.71
N ASP A 124 -33.27 -7.13 18.52
CA ASP A 124 -33.76 -5.76 18.70
C ASP A 124 -33.74 -5.04 17.34
N PRO A 125 -34.88 -4.63 16.80
CA PRO A 125 -34.95 -3.89 15.53
C PRO A 125 -34.06 -2.64 15.49
N ALA A 126 -33.81 -2.00 16.64
CA ALA A 126 -32.93 -0.83 16.73
C ALA A 126 -31.45 -1.15 16.44
N GLY A 127 -31.04 -2.41 16.57
CA GLY A 127 -29.69 -2.89 16.19
C GLY A 127 -29.47 -3.08 14.69
N TYR A 128 -30.57 -3.08 13.89
CA TYR A 128 -30.49 -3.28 12.46
C TYR A 128 -29.87 -2.06 11.77
N ARG A 129 -28.87 -2.27 10.92
CA ARG A 129 -28.17 -1.22 10.20
C ARG A 129 -28.33 -1.38 8.71
N ALA A 130 -28.60 -0.27 8.03
CA ALA A 130 -28.57 -0.19 6.59
C ALA A 130 -27.24 0.46 6.13
N TYR A 131 -26.54 -0.21 5.24
CA TYR A 131 -25.38 0.33 4.57
C TYR A 131 -25.79 0.75 3.16
N VAL A 132 -25.44 1.96 2.78
CA VAL A 132 -25.78 2.53 1.49
C VAL A 132 -24.52 2.83 0.66
N HIS A 133 -24.60 2.53 -0.61
CA HIS A 133 -23.59 2.91 -1.59
C HIS A 133 -24.22 3.85 -2.60
N PHE A 134 -23.65 5.06 -2.73
CA PHE A 134 -24.18 6.08 -3.64
C PHE A 134 -23.81 5.78 -5.09
N LYS A 135 -24.72 6.10 -6.00
CA LYS A 135 -24.39 6.19 -7.43
C LYS A 135 -23.36 7.29 -7.63
N ASN A 136 -22.35 7.02 -8.46
CA ASN A 136 -21.27 7.97 -8.74
C ASN A 136 -20.52 8.46 -7.49
N SER A 137 -20.37 7.60 -6.48
CA SER A 137 -19.69 7.91 -5.22
C SER A 137 -18.29 8.53 -5.42
N ASP A 138 -17.59 8.16 -6.52
CA ASP A 138 -16.27 8.71 -6.88
C ASP A 138 -16.29 10.20 -7.24
N GLN A 139 -17.47 10.74 -7.61
CA GLN A 139 -17.66 12.12 -8.01
C GLN A 139 -18.31 12.98 -6.93
N LEU A 140 -18.95 12.33 -5.95
CA LEU A 140 -19.62 13.01 -4.84
C LEU A 140 -18.63 13.27 -3.70
N GLY A 141 -18.55 14.51 -3.25
CA GLY A 141 -17.76 14.86 -2.07
C GLY A 141 -18.43 14.43 -0.76
N GLU A 142 -17.63 14.30 0.31
CA GLU A 142 -18.08 13.89 1.64
C GLU A 142 -19.25 14.78 2.16
N GLU A 143 -19.14 16.09 1.97
CA GLU A 143 -20.18 17.04 2.40
C GLU A 143 -21.53 16.75 1.75
N LEU A 144 -21.53 16.50 0.44
CA LEU A 144 -22.77 16.27 -0.31
C LEU A 144 -23.40 14.93 0.07
N MET A 145 -22.61 13.87 0.20
CA MET A 145 -23.09 12.56 0.67
C MET A 145 -23.64 12.66 2.10
N THR A 146 -22.97 13.40 2.97
CA THR A 146 -23.40 13.59 4.35
C THR A 146 -24.71 14.38 4.43
N SER A 147 -24.88 15.41 3.58
CA SER A 147 -26.13 16.18 3.53
C SER A 147 -27.31 15.34 3.04
N TYR A 148 -27.12 14.54 1.99
CA TYR A 148 -28.15 13.60 1.50
C TYR A 148 -28.54 12.57 2.56
N CYS A 149 -27.55 11.95 3.22
CA CYS A 149 -27.84 10.98 4.27
C CYS A 149 -28.58 11.61 5.45
N ARG A 150 -28.28 12.86 5.79
CA ARG A 150 -28.95 13.61 6.86
C ARG A 150 -30.40 13.92 6.48
N GLU A 151 -30.65 14.42 5.28
CA GLU A 151 -31.97 14.72 4.77
C GLU A 151 -32.87 13.47 4.78
N ILE A 152 -32.36 12.35 4.28
CA ILE A 152 -33.05 11.06 4.30
C ILE A 152 -33.31 10.59 5.75
N ALA A 153 -32.33 10.74 6.64
CA ALA A 153 -32.49 10.35 8.03
C ALA A 153 -33.57 11.18 8.75
N GLU A 154 -33.67 12.47 8.47
CA GLU A 154 -34.71 13.37 9.00
C GLU A 154 -36.09 13.02 8.41
N GLU A 155 -36.18 12.81 7.09
CA GLU A 155 -37.44 12.47 6.40
C GLU A 155 -38.04 11.14 6.92
N TYR A 156 -37.21 10.12 7.11
CA TYR A 156 -37.63 8.78 7.53
C TYR A 156 -37.46 8.55 9.02
N GLN A 157 -37.14 9.57 9.82
CA GLN A 157 -36.93 9.51 11.27
C GLN A 157 -35.92 8.43 11.70
N LEU A 158 -34.86 8.29 10.91
CA LEU A 158 -33.77 7.35 11.15
C LEU A 158 -32.70 7.96 12.06
N PRO A 159 -31.92 7.12 12.76
CA PRO A 159 -30.73 7.58 13.48
C PRO A 159 -29.75 8.31 12.56
N MET A 160 -29.02 9.28 13.12
CA MET A 160 -28.01 10.02 12.36
C MET A 160 -27.00 9.07 11.68
N PRO A 161 -26.75 9.24 10.37
CA PRO A 161 -25.89 8.36 9.60
C PRO A 161 -24.44 8.46 10.06
N LYS A 162 -23.74 7.32 10.10
CA LYS A 162 -22.29 7.28 10.31
C LYS A 162 -21.60 7.14 8.98
N MET A 163 -20.80 8.13 8.63
CA MET A 163 -20.03 8.10 7.39
C MET A 163 -18.75 7.27 7.56
N ASN A 164 -18.37 6.58 6.49
CA ASN A 164 -17.10 5.85 6.45
C ASN A 164 -15.94 6.83 6.17
N SER A 165 -15.40 7.42 7.25
CA SER A 165 -14.28 8.36 7.15
C SER A 165 -13.04 7.79 6.45
N LYS A 166 -12.81 6.48 6.56
CA LYS A 166 -11.71 5.80 5.85
C LYS A 166 -11.92 5.79 4.34
N TYR A 167 -13.17 5.63 3.88
CA TYR A 167 -13.49 5.72 2.46
C TYR A 167 -13.16 7.11 1.91
N PHE A 168 -13.55 8.17 2.61
CA PHE A 168 -13.29 9.55 2.17
C PHE A 168 -11.82 9.92 2.25
N ALA A 169 -11.10 9.50 3.28
CA ALA A 169 -9.65 9.64 3.36
C ALA A 169 -8.93 8.94 2.20
N TYR A 170 -9.42 7.79 1.76
CA TYR A 170 -8.87 7.07 0.60
C TYR A 170 -9.30 7.72 -0.73
N ALA A 171 -10.53 8.20 -0.83
CA ALA A 171 -11.05 8.87 -2.03
C ALA A 171 -10.42 10.26 -2.24
N SER A 172 -10.04 10.96 -1.17
CA SER A 172 -9.30 12.23 -1.23
C SER A 172 -7.82 12.05 -1.60
N LYS A 173 -7.57 11.34 -2.69
CA LYS A 173 -6.23 10.93 -3.19
C LYS A 173 -5.20 12.06 -3.38
N SER A 174 -5.61 13.32 -3.39
CA SER A 174 -4.74 14.44 -3.75
C SER A 174 -3.70 14.78 -2.68
N PHE A 175 -4.03 14.68 -1.41
CA PHE A 175 -3.10 15.04 -0.32
C PHE A 175 -2.02 13.97 -0.13
N ASP A 176 -2.41 12.71 -0.11
CA ASP A 176 -1.47 11.58 0.06
C ASP A 176 -0.51 11.48 -1.12
N PHE A 177 -0.98 11.76 -2.35
CA PHE A 177 -0.14 11.75 -3.53
C PHE A 177 0.92 12.86 -3.50
N ALA A 178 0.58 14.08 -3.09
CA ALA A 178 1.51 15.21 -2.99
C ALA A 178 2.56 14.96 -1.90
N LEU A 179 2.16 14.46 -0.75
CA LEU A 179 3.06 14.09 0.35
C LEU A 179 4.00 12.97 -0.07
N MET A 180 3.48 11.92 -0.68
CA MET A 180 4.28 10.79 -1.16
C MET A 180 5.27 11.22 -2.25
N ALA A 181 4.85 12.05 -3.20
CA ALA A 181 5.74 12.64 -4.21
C ALA A 181 6.86 13.48 -3.58
N GLY A 182 6.55 14.24 -2.54
CA GLY A 182 7.54 15.01 -1.76
C GLY A 182 8.58 14.13 -1.08
N VAL A 183 8.15 13.06 -0.44
CA VAL A 183 9.08 12.08 0.20
C VAL A 183 9.96 11.40 -0.85
N ILE A 184 9.39 10.96 -1.97
CA ILE A 184 10.15 10.36 -3.08
C ILE A 184 11.18 11.34 -3.62
N ALA A 185 10.80 12.60 -3.85
CA ALA A 185 11.71 13.63 -4.32
C ALA A 185 12.87 13.87 -3.34
N LEU A 186 12.59 13.92 -2.05
CA LEU A 186 13.61 14.09 -1.00
C LEU A 186 14.61 12.93 -0.99
N VAL A 187 14.13 11.69 -1.09
CA VAL A 187 14.98 10.49 -1.17
C VAL A 187 15.85 10.51 -2.42
N LEU A 188 15.28 10.89 -3.59
CA LEU A 188 16.02 10.99 -4.83
C LEU A 188 17.10 12.08 -4.79
N ILE A 189 16.79 13.25 -4.21
CA ILE A 189 17.77 14.35 -4.04
C ILE A 189 18.88 13.94 -3.08
N GLY A 190 18.54 13.35 -1.95
CA GLY A 190 19.52 12.84 -0.99
C GLY A 190 20.45 11.79 -1.60
N GLY A 191 19.88 10.79 -2.26
CA GLY A 191 20.62 9.76 -2.98
C GLY A 191 21.53 10.33 -4.07
N TYR A 192 21.04 11.30 -4.85
CA TYR A 192 21.85 12.01 -5.85
C TYR A 192 23.08 12.69 -5.23
N ILE A 193 22.90 13.42 -4.13
CA ILE A 193 23.98 14.13 -3.43
C ILE A 193 25.02 13.14 -2.89
N VAL A 194 24.58 12.06 -2.24
CA VAL A 194 25.44 11.03 -1.67
C VAL A 194 26.28 10.35 -2.77
N ILE A 195 25.63 9.87 -3.82
CA ILE A 195 26.32 9.23 -4.95
C ILE A 195 27.35 10.19 -5.58
N GLN A 196 26.95 11.44 -5.82
CA GLN A 196 27.84 12.44 -6.38
C GLN A 196 29.07 12.71 -5.49
N SER A 197 28.87 12.76 -4.16
CA SER A 197 29.97 13.00 -3.20
C SER A 197 30.94 11.85 -3.15
N ILE A 198 30.45 10.59 -3.08
CA ILE A 198 31.28 9.38 -3.09
C ILE A 198 32.13 9.30 -4.39
N PHE A 199 31.48 9.53 -5.55
CA PHE A 199 32.22 9.53 -6.82
C PHE A 199 33.24 10.66 -6.93
N ARG A 200 32.96 11.83 -6.33
CA ARG A 200 33.93 12.93 -6.31
C ARG A 200 35.18 12.55 -5.50
N ILE A 201 35.00 11.92 -4.34
CA ILE A 201 36.10 11.43 -3.49
C ILE A 201 36.89 10.36 -4.24
N SER A 202 36.23 9.33 -4.76
CA SER A 202 36.88 8.25 -5.53
C SER A 202 37.66 8.73 -6.74
N ILE A 203 37.14 9.74 -7.45
CA ILE A 203 37.89 10.33 -8.60
C ILE A 203 39.08 11.13 -8.11
N ASN A 204 38.97 11.89 -7.02
CA ASN A 204 40.11 12.62 -6.46
C ASN A 204 41.27 11.69 -6.10
N ASP A 205 40.99 10.53 -5.51
CA ASP A 205 41.98 9.52 -5.16
C ASP A 205 42.65 8.92 -6.43
N LYS A 206 41.96 8.86 -7.56
CA LYS A 206 42.44 8.29 -8.83
C LYS A 206 42.96 9.34 -9.82
N ILE A 207 43.00 10.62 -9.45
CA ILE A 207 43.41 11.72 -10.34
C ILE A 207 44.84 11.48 -10.92
N GLN A 208 45.80 11.06 -10.06
CA GLN A 208 47.14 10.77 -10.48
C GLN A 208 47.19 9.64 -11.51
N SER A 209 46.47 8.55 -11.30
CA SER A 209 46.39 7.43 -12.26
C SER A 209 45.78 7.85 -13.60
N TYR A 210 44.75 8.68 -13.58
CA TYR A 210 44.19 9.23 -14.85
C TYR A 210 45.15 10.19 -15.54
N GLY A 211 45.93 10.96 -14.78
CA GLY A 211 47.00 11.80 -15.31
C GLY A 211 48.10 10.98 -16.00
N GLN A 212 48.57 9.91 -15.36
CA GLN A 212 49.55 8.96 -15.95
C GLN A 212 49.03 8.34 -17.24
N LEU A 213 47.76 7.91 -17.28
CA LEU A 213 47.15 7.41 -18.52
C LEU A 213 47.17 8.46 -19.66
N ARG A 214 47.01 9.74 -19.31
CA ARG A 214 47.09 10.83 -20.31
C ARG A 214 48.49 11.11 -20.78
N THR A 215 49.53 10.93 -19.96
CA THR A 215 50.94 11.07 -20.41
C THR A 215 51.34 9.99 -21.41
N ILE A 216 50.74 8.78 -21.30
CA ILE A 216 50.94 7.67 -22.24
C ILE A 216 50.07 7.83 -23.51
N GLY A 217 49.26 8.92 -23.62
CA GLY A 217 48.51 9.25 -24.84
C GLY A 217 47.01 8.93 -24.77
N ALA A 218 46.46 8.57 -23.60
CA ALA A 218 45.01 8.33 -23.46
C ALA A 218 44.21 9.63 -23.70
N THR A 219 43.20 9.54 -24.55
CA THR A 219 42.31 10.68 -24.85
C THR A 219 41.32 10.95 -23.73
N PRO A 220 40.85 12.22 -23.57
CA PRO A 220 39.76 12.53 -22.60
C PRO A 220 38.50 11.68 -22.78
N LYS A 221 38.20 11.28 -24.01
CA LYS A 221 37.05 10.41 -24.33
C LYS A 221 37.22 9.00 -23.74
N GLN A 222 38.46 8.46 -23.81
CA GLN A 222 38.78 7.14 -23.23
C GLN A 222 38.69 7.16 -21.71
N ILE A 223 39.26 8.18 -21.04
CA ILE A 223 39.12 8.34 -19.57
C ILE A 223 37.66 8.46 -19.16
N LYS A 224 36.90 9.30 -19.88
CA LYS A 224 35.46 9.40 -19.65
C LYS A 224 34.74 8.06 -19.75
N ARG A 225 35.09 7.22 -20.69
CA ARG A 225 34.52 5.88 -20.91
C ARG A 225 34.87 4.93 -19.76
N ILE A 226 36.12 4.94 -19.30
CA ILE A 226 36.62 4.13 -18.20
C ILE A 226 35.84 4.47 -16.93
N VAL A 227 35.85 5.74 -16.52
CA VAL A 227 35.16 6.21 -15.28
C VAL A 227 33.67 5.96 -15.33
N LYS A 228 33.04 6.17 -16.50
CA LYS A 228 31.62 5.91 -16.68
C LYS A 228 31.28 4.42 -16.55
N ASN A 229 32.12 3.55 -17.11
CA ASN A 229 31.89 2.10 -17.00
C ASN A 229 32.11 1.59 -15.57
N GLU A 230 33.13 2.10 -14.88
CA GLU A 230 33.36 1.81 -13.46
C GLU A 230 32.17 2.23 -12.62
N GLY A 231 31.69 3.46 -12.80
CA GLY A 231 30.51 3.96 -12.10
C GLY A 231 29.23 3.17 -12.37
N ARG A 232 29.05 2.72 -13.62
CA ARG A 232 27.90 1.87 -13.96
C ARG A 232 27.99 0.47 -13.34
N LYS A 233 29.18 -0.15 -13.34
CA LYS A 233 29.39 -1.46 -12.70
C LYS A 233 29.07 -1.40 -11.19
N LEU A 234 29.63 -0.42 -10.49
CA LEU A 234 29.36 -0.22 -9.06
C LEU A 234 27.88 0.09 -8.81
N GLY A 235 27.29 0.96 -9.64
CA GLY A 235 25.87 1.27 -9.57
C GLY A 235 24.98 0.06 -9.79
N SER A 236 25.28 -0.81 -10.77
CA SER A 236 24.51 -2.05 -11.03
C SER A 236 24.52 -2.99 -9.83
N ILE A 237 25.69 -3.18 -9.20
CA ILE A 237 25.82 -4.03 -8.00
C ILE A 237 24.99 -3.44 -6.85
N GLY A 238 25.12 -2.12 -6.63
CA GLY A 238 24.34 -1.43 -5.58
C GLY A 238 22.84 -1.49 -5.81
N ILE A 239 22.37 -1.33 -7.04
CA ILE A 239 20.97 -1.47 -7.42
C ILE A 239 20.46 -2.88 -7.15
N LEU A 240 21.25 -3.91 -7.54
CA LEU A 240 20.87 -5.31 -7.31
C LEU A 240 20.69 -5.61 -5.81
N ILE A 241 21.70 -5.26 -5.01
CA ILE A 241 21.67 -5.48 -3.55
C ILE A 241 20.51 -4.69 -2.91
N GLY A 242 20.37 -3.41 -3.27
CA GLY A 242 19.32 -2.54 -2.73
C GLY A 242 17.92 -3.04 -3.09
N THR A 243 17.73 -3.54 -4.31
CA THR A 243 16.44 -4.11 -4.74
C THR A 243 16.12 -5.39 -3.97
N VAL A 244 17.08 -6.30 -3.79
CA VAL A 244 16.86 -7.53 -3.01
C VAL A 244 16.49 -7.20 -1.57
N LEU A 245 17.23 -6.30 -0.92
CA LEU A 245 16.93 -5.88 0.45
C LEU A 245 15.57 -5.17 0.55
N GLY A 246 15.23 -4.33 -0.44
CA GLY A 246 13.94 -3.64 -0.49
C GLY A 246 12.76 -4.61 -0.68
N VAL A 247 12.91 -5.61 -1.55
CA VAL A 247 11.92 -6.66 -1.79
C VAL A 247 11.70 -7.49 -0.52
N CYS A 248 12.78 -7.96 0.11
CA CYS A 248 12.70 -8.73 1.35
C CYS A 248 12.07 -7.90 2.49
N GLY A 249 12.50 -6.65 2.67
CA GLY A 249 11.93 -5.77 3.69
C GLY A 249 10.46 -5.44 3.45
N GLY A 250 10.08 -5.17 2.20
CA GLY A 250 8.69 -4.93 1.83
C GLY A 250 7.79 -6.14 2.09
N PHE A 251 8.26 -7.34 1.78
CA PHE A 251 7.52 -8.58 2.05
C PHE A 251 7.34 -8.84 3.54
N LEU A 252 8.37 -8.59 4.36
CA LEU A 252 8.29 -8.75 5.82
C LEU A 252 7.30 -7.77 6.47
N LEU A 253 7.22 -6.54 5.96
CA LEU A 253 6.36 -5.51 6.53
C LEU A 253 4.90 -5.59 6.05
N PHE A 254 4.66 -6.03 4.82
CA PHE A 254 3.36 -5.96 4.14
C PHE A 254 2.92 -7.31 3.53
N SER A 255 3.17 -8.42 4.22
CA SER A 255 2.84 -9.77 3.73
C SER A 255 1.35 -9.98 3.45
N LYS A 256 0.46 -9.29 4.18
CA LYS A 256 -1.00 -9.47 4.11
C LYS A 256 -1.72 -8.71 2.98
N GLY A 257 -1.09 -7.72 2.38
CA GLY A 257 -1.65 -6.95 1.25
C GLY A 257 -0.95 -7.24 -0.06
N PHE A 258 -0.38 -8.43 -0.22
CA PHE A 258 0.45 -8.79 -1.35
C PHE A 258 -0.37 -8.93 -2.64
N ASN A 259 -0.30 -7.92 -3.50
CA ASN A 259 -0.76 -8.01 -4.88
C ASN A 259 0.47 -8.17 -5.80
N ALA A 260 0.64 -9.35 -6.38
CA ALA A 260 1.80 -9.69 -7.19
C ALA A 260 2.04 -8.72 -8.36
N VAL A 261 0.98 -8.27 -9.02
CA VAL A 261 1.07 -7.35 -10.18
C VAL A 261 1.59 -5.98 -9.76
N SER A 262 1.01 -5.40 -8.69
CA SER A 262 1.44 -4.10 -8.14
C SER A 262 2.87 -4.15 -7.61
N TYR A 263 3.24 -5.27 -7.00
CA TYR A 263 4.58 -5.47 -6.47
C TYR A 263 5.64 -5.52 -7.56
N VAL A 264 5.41 -6.30 -8.63
CA VAL A 264 6.30 -6.39 -9.79
C VAL A 264 6.41 -5.03 -10.48
N ALA A 265 5.31 -4.32 -10.67
CA ALA A 265 5.31 -2.98 -11.26
C ALA A 265 6.17 -1.99 -10.44
N THR A 266 6.06 -2.02 -9.11
CA THR A 266 6.85 -1.18 -8.19
C THR A 266 8.34 -1.52 -8.28
N VAL A 267 8.71 -2.80 -8.32
CA VAL A 267 10.10 -3.24 -8.47
C VAL A 267 10.68 -2.74 -9.80
N ILE A 268 9.96 -2.88 -10.90
CA ILE A 268 10.40 -2.39 -12.22
C ILE A 268 10.61 -0.87 -12.20
N LEU A 269 9.65 -0.12 -11.64
CA LEU A 269 9.75 1.33 -11.52
C LEU A 269 10.96 1.76 -10.68
N THR A 270 11.22 1.05 -9.57
CA THR A 270 12.37 1.28 -8.70
C THR A 270 13.68 1.01 -9.41
N LEU A 271 13.78 -0.07 -10.18
CA LEU A 271 14.98 -0.38 -10.99
C LEU A 271 15.27 0.70 -12.02
N ILE A 272 14.23 1.14 -12.75
CA ILE A 272 14.36 2.20 -13.77
C ILE A 272 14.80 3.53 -13.14
N SER A 273 14.12 3.95 -12.06
CA SER A 273 14.43 5.22 -11.38
C SER A 273 15.84 5.21 -10.76
N SER A 274 16.25 4.10 -10.14
CA SER A 274 17.61 3.93 -9.60
C SER A 274 18.68 3.97 -10.68
N TRP A 275 18.43 3.33 -11.82
CA TRP A 275 19.35 3.37 -12.98
C TRP A 275 19.50 4.78 -13.56
N ILE A 276 18.41 5.51 -13.68
CA ILE A 276 18.41 6.92 -14.11
C ILE A 276 19.20 7.76 -13.11
N MET A 277 18.93 7.60 -11.80
CA MET A 277 19.59 8.34 -10.73
C MET A 277 21.12 8.13 -10.75
N VAL A 278 21.58 6.89 -10.80
CA VAL A 278 23.03 6.58 -10.92
C VAL A 278 23.61 7.21 -12.17
N SER A 279 22.96 7.04 -13.32
CA SER A 279 23.44 7.57 -14.61
C SER A 279 23.55 9.09 -14.63
N VAL A 280 22.65 9.80 -13.94
CA VAL A 280 22.69 11.26 -13.83
C VAL A 280 23.77 11.70 -12.83
N SER A 281 23.85 11.03 -11.66
CA SER A 281 24.79 11.38 -10.58
C SER A 281 26.26 11.28 -10.99
N ILE A 282 26.60 10.30 -11.83
CA ILE A 282 27.99 10.13 -12.30
C ILE A 282 28.40 11.10 -13.41
N ARG A 283 27.47 11.84 -14.05
CA ARG A 283 27.80 12.71 -15.20
C ARG A 283 28.82 13.81 -14.84
N LYS A 284 28.58 14.50 -13.71
CA LYS A 284 29.48 15.60 -13.27
C LYS A 284 30.86 15.09 -12.85
N PRO A 285 30.99 14.07 -11.98
CA PRO A 285 32.27 13.48 -11.64
C PRO A 285 33.08 12.99 -12.87
N VAL A 286 32.41 12.28 -13.79
CA VAL A 286 33.03 11.79 -15.03
C VAL A 286 33.58 12.93 -15.88
N LYS A 287 32.87 14.06 -15.96
CA LYS A 287 33.34 15.25 -16.70
C LYS A 287 34.60 15.87 -16.05
N ILE A 288 34.63 15.88 -14.71
CA ILE A 288 35.81 16.38 -13.96
C ILE A 288 37.03 15.50 -14.24
N ALA A 289 36.89 14.15 -14.11
CA ALA A 289 37.99 13.21 -14.38
C ALA A 289 38.58 13.34 -15.81
N ALA A 290 37.72 13.54 -16.81
CA ALA A 290 38.15 13.68 -18.20
C ALA A 290 38.81 15.03 -18.53
N GLY A 291 38.56 16.05 -17.69
CA GLY A 291 39.12 17.40 -17.91
C GLY A 291 40.50 17.63 -17.28
N ILE A 292 41.06 16.68 -16.55
CA ILE A 292 42.36 16.82 -15.88
C ILE A 292 43.48 16.84 -16.88
N SER A 293 44.37 17.85 -16.83
CA SER A 293 45.56 17.91 -17.63
C SER A 293 46.67 17.01 -17.06
N PRO A 294 47.61 16.48 -17.89
CA PRO A 294 48.74 15.69 -17.41
C PRO A 294 49.60 16.43 -16.38
N ILE A 295 49.81 17.70 -16.58
CA ILE A 295 50.62 18.56 -15.72
C ILE A 295 49.90 18.80 -14.37
N GLU A 296 48.61 19.06 -14.39
CA GLU A 296 47.82 19.28 -13.20
C GLU A 296 47.69 18.02 -12.33
N ALA A 297 47.69 16.84 -12.94
CA ALA A 297 47.63 15.56 -12.24
C ALA A 297 48.91 15.21 -11.46
N VAL A 298 50.07 15.57 -11.98
CA VAL A 298 51.38 15.34 -11.31
C VAL A 298 51.53 16.24 -10.07
N HIS A 299 51.03 17.47 -10.13
CA HIS A 299 51.07 18.44 -9.03
C HIS A 299 49.80 18.48 -8.15
N PHE A 300 48.90 17.51 -8.32
CA PHE A 300 47.64 17.50 -7.61
C PHE A 300 47.85 17.12 -6.12
N THR A 301 47.75 18.12 -5.24
CA THR A 301 47.60 17.92 -3.81
C THR A 301 46.16 18.23 -3.42
N PRO A 302 45.43 17.34 -2.73
CA PRO A 302 44.00 17.50 -2.43
C PRO A 302 43.64 18.83 -1.73
N ALA A 303 44.54 19.37 -0.93
CA ALA A 303 44.37 20.62 -0.18
C ALA A 303 44.36 21.91 -1.02
N GLN A 304 44.88 21.91 -2.25
CA GLN A 304 45.11 23.13 -3.03
C GLN A 304 43.91 23.65 -3.81
N LYS A 305 42.90 22.80 -4.01
CA LYS A 305 41.69 23.17 -4.79
C LYS A 305 40.71 24.10 -4.04
N ASP A 306 40.67 23.99 -2.72
CA ASP A 306 39.80 24.83 -1.88
C ASP A 306 40.26 26.30 -1.85
N ILE A 307 41.56 26.53 -1.93
CA ILE A 307 42.13 27.88 -1.91
C ILE A 307 41.90 28.60 -3.25
N ARG A 308 41.93 27.90 -4.38
CA ARG A 308 41.68 28.51 -5.70
C ARG A 308 40.22 28.81 -5.99
N SER A 309 39.29 28.01 -5.47
CA SER A 309 37.86 28.28 -5.61
C SER A 309 37.41 29.49 -4.77
N ARG A 310 37.99 29.68 -3.59
CA ARG A 310 37.76 30.85 -2.74
C ARG A 310 38.27 32.15 -3.37
N LYS A 311 39.44 32.15 -4.05
CA LYS A 311 39.98 33.35 -4.75
C LYS A 311 39.18 33.79 -5.98
N LYS A 312 38.47 32.88 -6.65
CA LYS A 312 37.66 33.21 -7.83
C LYS A 312 36.32 33.86 -7.52
N ASN A 313 35.86 33.77 -6.29
CA ASN A 313 34.60 34.39 -5.84
C ASN A 313 34.74 35.73 -5.14
N ILE A 314 35.98 36.20 -4.93
CA ILE A 314 36.18 37.59 -4.42
C ILE A 314 36.30 38.50 -5.64
N LYS A 315 35.15 38.95 -6.18
CA LYS A 315 35.08 40.13 -7.01
C LYS A 315 35.16 41.33 -6.04
N LEU A 316 36.34 41.92 -6.01
CA LEU A 316 36.50 43.26 -5.39
C LEU A 316 35.60 44.21 -6.16
N ASN A 317 34.53 44.72 -5.51
CA ASN A 317 33.83 45.88 -5.98
C ASN A 317 34.79 47.08 -5.87
N PRO A 318 35.04 47.81 -6.93
CA PRO A 318 35.76 49.08 -6.82
C PRO A 318 34.85 50.05 -6.04
N VAL A 319 35.34 50.47 -4.86
CA VAL A 319 34.78 51.57 -4.12
C VAL A 319 34.92 52.81 -4.98
N SER A 320 33.81 53.36 -5.43
CA SER A 320 33.78 54.70 -6.03
C SER A 320 34.14 55.72 -4.97
N MET A 321 35.30 56.38 -5.16
CA MET A 321 35.52 57.70 -4.58
C MET A 321 34.69 58.73 -5.28
#